data_ee07787c22cf0f472a85b3fa856e2f2e
#
_entry.id   ee07787c22cf0f472a85b3fa856e2f2e
#
_cell.length_a   1.000
_cell.length_b   1.000
_cell.length_c   1.000
_cell.angle_alpha   90.00
_cell.angle_beta   90.00
_cell.angle_gamma   90.00
#
_symmetry.space_group_name_H-M   'P 1'
#
loop_
_entity.id
_entity.type
_entity.pdbx_description
1 polymer ?
#
loop_
_entity_poly.entity_id
_entity_poly.type
_entity_poly.pdbx_seq_one_letter_code
_entity_poly.pdbx_strand_id
1 'polypeptide(L)'
;MKNRLVQHDNWATPKDIYDKLNNEFHFDFDPCPLNYKIDGLTIEWGKSNFINPPYSRKLKEGFIKKAFEESKKGNLCVMLLPVSTSTKIFHEIILPNAEIRFWRGRINFLANGEKNEKYKSGQMDSMIVIFGGNKKNETTQKTKEQV
;
A
#
# COMPACT_ATOMS: atom_id res chain seq x y z
N MET A 1 17.47 -15.40 14.07
CA MET A 1 16.67 -16.00 13.18
C MET A 1 15.38 -15.35 13.04
N LYS A 2 14.56 -15.30 14.01
CA LYS A 2 13.33 -14.65 13.92
C LYS A 2 13.46 -13.25 13.47
N ASN A 3 14.48 -12.58 13.93
CA ASN A 3 14.64 -11.19 13.59
C ASN A 3 14.87 -10.96 12.13
N ARG A 4 15.47 -11.94 11.51
CA ARG A 4 15.75 -11.79 10.11
C ARG A 4 14.47 -11.73 9.28
N LEU A 5 13.50 -12.55 9.63
CA LEU A 5 12.24 -12.54 8.94
C LEU A 5 11.51 -11.23 9.15
N VAL A 6 11.55 -10.73 10.37
CA VAL A 6 10.91 -9.49 10.67
C VAL A 6 11.53 -8.35 9.88
N GLN A 7 12.85 -8.35 9.78
CA GLN A 7 13.52 -7.33 9.02
C GLN A 7 13.11 -7.36 7.56
N HIS A 8 12.94 -8.55 7.00
CA HIS A 8 12.58 -8.65 5.61
C HIS A 8 11.12 -8.34 5.36
N ASP A 9 10.32 -8.28 6.41
CA ASP A 9 8.90 -7.96 6.27
C ASP A 9 8.66 -6.46 6.28
N ASN A 10 9.65 -5.68 6.73
CA ASN A 10 9.50 -4.23 6.84
C ASN A 10 10.34 -3.52 5.80
N TRP A 11 9.71 -3.21 4.68
CA TRP A 11 10.40 -2.56 3.57
C TRP A 11 9.91 -1.14 3.42
N ALA A 12 10.82 -0.19 3.44
CA ALA A 12 10.46 1.22 3.37
C ALA A 12 10.31 1.67 1.92
N THR A 13 9.39 2.56 1.69
CA THR A 13 9.16 3.13 0.39
C THR A 13 10.26 4.15 0.10
N PRO A 14 10.85 4.11 -1.10
CA PRO A 14 11.81 5.14 -1.48
C PRO A 14 11.17 6.52 -1.42
N LYS A 15 11.96 7.50 -1.01
CA LYS A 15 11.44 8.83 -0.79
C LYS A 15 10.83 9.46 -2.03
N ASP A 16 11.43 9.27 -3.18
CA ASP A 16 10.93 9.88 -4.40
C ASP A 16 9.54 9.34 -4.75
N ILE A 17 9.29 8.09 -4.51
CA ILE A 17 7.99 7.50 -4.79
C ILE A 17 6.96 8.00 -3.80
N TYR A 18 7.33 8.05 -2.51
CA TYR A 18 6.44 8.57 -1.51
C TYR A 18 6.09 10.03 -1.80
N ASP A 19 7.08 10.83 -2.15
CA ASP A 19 6.85 12.25 -2.41
C ASP A 19 5.91 12.44 -3.60
N LYS A 20 6.04 11.60 -4.61
CA LYS A 20 5.19 11.72 -5.78
C LYS A 20 3.74 11.43 -5.42
N LEU A 21 3.51 10.40 -4.63
CA LEU A 21 2.17 10.07 -4.20
C LEU A 21 1.64 11.12 -3.23
N ASN A 22 2.50 11.62 -2.36
CA ASN A 22 2.08 12.61 -1.38
C ASN A 22 1.68 13.93 -2.05
N ASN A 23 2.31 14.25 -3.16
CA ASN A 23 1.94 15.45 -3.90
C ASN A 23 0.52 15.35 -4.40
N GLU A 24 0.09 14.16 -4.76
CA GLU A 24 -1.25 13.98 -5.28
C GLU A 24 -2.27 13.83 -4.16
N PHE A 25 -1.95 13.06 -3.13
CA PHE A 25 -2.94 12.67 -2.14
C PHE A 25 -2.85 13.41 -0.81
N HIS A 26 -1.75 14.09 -0.55
CA HIS A 26 -1.57 14.89 0.67
C HIS A 26 -1.83 14.05 1.92
N PHE A 27 -0.97 13.06 2.14
CA PHE A 27 -1.16 12.13 3.27
C PHE A 27 -1.03 12.83 4.61
N ASP A 28 -1.86 12.43 5.55
CA ASP A 28 -1.75 12.93 6.91
C ASP A 28 -1.56 11.81 7.93
N PHE A 29 -1.50 10.56 7.50
CA PHE A 29 -1.30 9.46 8.43
C PHE A 29 -0.73 8.24 7.72
N ASP A 30 0.10 7.50 8.45
CA ASP A 30 0.70 6.25 7.97
C ASP A 30 0.50 5.21 9.07
N PRO A 31 -0.45 4.29 8.91
CA PRO A 31 -0.72 3.30 9.96
C PRO A 31 0.34 2.24 10.08
N CYS A 32 1.33 2.24 9.19
CA CYS A 32 2.29 1.15 9.15
C CYS A 32 3.67 1.71 8.83
N PRO A 33 4.16 2.67 9.62
CA PRO A 33 5.50 3.22 9.37
C PRO A 33 6.54 2.18 9.71
N LEU A 34 7.75 2.38 9.24
CA LEU A 34 8.79 1.40 9.36
C LEU A 34 9.03 0.93 10.79
N ASN A 35 9.08 1.86 11.73
CA ASN A 35 9.33 1.51 13.12
C ASN A 35 8.16 1.86 14.01
N TYR A 36 7.00 1.32 13.68
CA TYR A 36 5.81 1.64 14.43
C TYR A 36 5.80 0.91 15.78
N LYS A 37 5.17 1.54 16.74
CA LYS A 37 5.03 0.95 18.06
C LYS A 37 3.59 0.62 18.39
N ILE A 38 2.66 1.12 17.60
CA ILE A 38 1.26 0.85 17.82
C ILE A 38 0.77 0.04 16.64
N ASP A 39 -0.05 -0.96 16.92
CA ASP A 39 -0.57 -1.81 15.87
C ASP A 39 -1.55 -1.03 15.01
N GLY A 40 -1.19 -0.77 13.78
CA GLY A 40 -2.02 0.01 12.88
C GLY A 40 -3.35 -0.61 12.57
N LEU A 41 -3.50 -1.92 12.82
CA LEU A 41 -4.76 -2.57 12.55
C LEU A 41 -5.80 -2.31 13.63
N THR A 42 -5.38 -1.77 14.76
CA THR A 42 -6.28 -1.62 15.91
C THR A 42 -6.66 -0.18 16.22
N ILE A 43 -6.18 0.79 15.43
CA ILE A 43 -6.46 2.19 15.70
C ILE A 43 -7.20 2.79 14.52
N GLU A 44 -7.75 3.96 14.75
CA GLU A 44 -8.38 4.68 13.65
C GLU A 44 -7.32 5.37 12.83
N TRP A 45 -7.58 5.53 11.55
CA TRP A 45 -6.61 6.14 10.66
C TRP A 45 -6.99 7.60 10.39
N GLY A 46 -6.19 8.28 9.62
CA GLY A 46 -6.45 9.67 9.28
C GLY A 46 -7.38 9.82 8.10
N LYS A 47 -7.41 11.00 7.54
CA LYS A 47 -8.27 11.27 6.41
C LYS A 47 -7.63 10.92 5.08
N SER A 48 -6.33 11.00 5.00
CA SER A 48 -5.59 10.60 3.80
C SER A 48 -4.41 9.77 4.25
N ASN A 49 -4.46 8.49 3.94
CA ASN A 49 -3.53 7.52 4.51
C ASN A 49 -2.65 6.88 3.46
N PHE A 50 -1.37 6.73 3.79
CA PHE A 50 -0.44 6.01 2.94
C PHE A 50 -0.07 4.71 3.64
N ILE A 51 -0.22 3.57 2.94
CA ILE A 51 0.05 2.27 3.54
C ILE A 51 0.97 1.45 2.65
N ASN A 52 2.13 1.14 3.19
CA ASN A 52 3.04 0.17 2.58
C ASN A 52 3.11 -0.97 3.58
N PRO A 53 2.22 -1.96 3.49
CA PRO A 53 2.09 -2.94 4.57
C PRO A 53 3.23 -3.93 4.58
N PRO A 54 3.42 -4.65 5.69
CA PRO A 54 4.42 -5.70 5.73
C PRO A 54 4.15 -6.72 4.64
N TYR A 55 5.19 -7.44 4.24
CA TYR A 55 5.07 -8.39 3.15
C TYR A 55 4.37 -9.68 3.54
N SER A 56 4.36 -10.03 4.81
CA SER A 56 3.73 -11.28 5.21
C SER A 56 2.25 -11.23 4.83
N ARG A 57 1.78 -12.34 4.31
CA ARG A 57 0.45 -12.39 3.73
C ARG A 57 -0.65 -12.01 4.71
N LYS A 58 -0.58 -12.56 5.91
CA LYS A 58 -1.64 -12.31 6.88
C LYS A 58 -1.74 -10.84 7.25
N LEU A 59 -0.61 -10.20 7.51
CA LEU A 59 -0.62 -8.80 7.86
C LEU A 59 -1.01 -7.93 6.68
N LYS A 60 -0.50 -8.28 5.52
CA LYS A 60 -0.81 -7.50 4.33
C LYS A 60 -2.31 -7.53 4.06
N GLU A 61 -2.92 -8.70 4.15
CA GLU A 61 -4.34 -8.79 3.92
C GLU A 61 -5.14 -8.08 4.99
N GLY A 62 -4.64 -8.10 6.23
CA GLY A 62 -5.28 -7.36 7.29
C GLY A 62 -5.32 -5.87 7.00
N PHE A 63 -4.21 -5.31 6.51
CA PHE A 63 -4.17 -3.90 6.17
C PHE A 63 -5.05 -3.58 4.97
N ILE A 64 -5.16 -4.49 4.01
CA ILE A 64 -6.04 -4.27 2.88
C ILE A 64 -7.50 -4.20 3.34
N LYS A 65 -7.90 -5.12 4.19
CA LYS A 65 -9.27 -5.12 4.70
C LYS A 65 -9.56 -3.88 5.52
N LYS A 66 -8.60 -3.47 6.34
CA LYS A 66 -8.77 -2.28 7.16
C LYS A 66 -8.87 -1.04 6.27
N ALA A 67 -8.06 -0.95 5.23
CA ALA A 67 -8.12 0.18 4.33
C ALA A 67 -9.50 0.29 3.68
N PHE A 68 -10.06 -0.84 3.30
CA PHE A 68 -11.38 -0.84 2.71
C PHE A 68 -12.41 -0.34 3.74
N GLU A 69 -12.31 -0.81 4.97
CA GLU A 69 -13.25 -0.38 6.01
C GLU A 69 -13.11 1.09 6.30
N GLU A 70 -11.87 1.59 6.37
CA GLU A 70 -11.66 3.02 6.61
C GLU A 70 -12.22 3.86 5.47
N SER A 71 -12.13 3.34 4.25
CA SER A 71 -12.65 4.10 3.12
C SER A 71 -14.15 4.24 3.17
N LYS A 72 -14.84 3.30 3.79
CA LYS A 72 -16.28 3.39 3.93
C LYS A 72 -16.67 4.52 4.87
N LYS A 73 -15.75 4.94 5.72
CA LYS A 73 -15.99 6.06 6.62
C LYS A 73 -15.68 7.39 5.96
N GLY A 74 -15.25 7.36 4.71
CA GLY A 74 -14.90 8.57 4.01
C GLY A 74 -13.42 8.89 4.00
N ASN A 75 -12.59 8.00 4.51
CA ASN A 75 -11.15 8.23 4.55
C ASN A 75 -10.49 7.68 3.29
N LEU A 76 -9.52 8.41 2.78
CA LEU A 76 -8.80 7.99 1.59
C LEU A 76 -7.66 7.08 2.01
N CYS A 77 -7.51 5.94 1.36
CA CYS A 77 -6.44 5.01 1.68
C CYS A 77 -5.72 4.62 0.41
N VAL A 78 -4.43 4.95 0.35
CA VAL A 78 -3.59 4.67 -0.81
C VAL A 78 -2.55 3.65 -0.39
N MET A 79 -2.57 2.49 -1.02
CA MET A 79 -1.69 1.40 -0.66
C MET A 79 -0.70 1.12 -1.77
N LEU A 80 0.51 0.80 -1.38
CA LEU A 80 1.54 0.37 -2.32
C LEU A 80 1.72 -1.12 -2.12
N LEU A 81 1.33 -1.92 -3.09
CA LEU A 81 1.28 -3.36 -2.94
C LEU A 81 1.99 -4.07 -4.08
N PRO A 82 2.51 -5.27 -3.83
CA PRO A 82 2.98 -6.09 -4.94
C PRO A 82 1.79 -6.56 -5.76
N VAL A 83 1.99 -6.72 -7.05
CA VAL A 83 0.92 -7.16 -7.93
C VAL A 83 0.67 -8.65 -7.69
N SER A 84 -0.60 -9.00 -7.42
CA SER A 84 -0.95 -10.36 -7.09
C SER A 84 -2.39 -10.58 -7.56
N THR A 85 -2.55 -10.82 -8.84
CA THR A 85 -3.87 -10.79 -9.46
C THR A 85 -4.66 -12.07 -9.35
N SER A 86 -4.06 -13.11 -8.79
CA SER A 86 -4.79 -14.38 -8.68
C SER A 86 -5.34 -14.64 -7.28
N THR A 87 -5.12 -13.72 -6.34
CA THR A 87 -5.53 -13.96 -4.97
C THR A 87 -6.99 -13.64 -4.76
N LYS A 88 -7.55 -14.29 -3.76
CA LYS A 88 -8.93 -14.08 -3.39
C LYS A 88 -9.17 -12.63 -2.98
N ILE A 89 -8.26 -12.08 -2.20
CA ILE A 89 -8.45 -10.73 -1.71
C ILE A 89 -8.40 -9.71 -2.85
N PHE A 90 -7.61 -9.99 -3.89
CA PHE A 90 -7.58 -9.09 -5.03
C PHE A 90 -8.94 -9.05 -5.71
N HIS A 91 -9.53 -10.22 -5.94
CA HIS A 91 -10.79 -10.29 -6.66
C HIS A 91 -12.00 -9.88 -5.83
N GLU A 92 -11.97 -10.13 -4.55
CA GLU A 92 -13.14 -9.86 -3.73
C GLU A 92 -13.15 -8.49 -3.08
N ILE A 93 -11.99 -7.92 -2.81
CA ILE A 93 -11.92 -6.65 -2.12
C ILE A 93 -11.31 -5.55 -2.97
N ILE A 94 -10.17 -5.80 -3.58
CA ILE A 94 -9.47 -4.74 -4.31
C ILE A 94 -10.15 -4.40 -5.61
N LEU A 95 -10.32 -5.40 -6.45
CA LEU A 95 -10.82 -5.16 -7.80
C LEU A 95 -12.18 -4.47 -7.83
N PRO A 96 -13.17 -4.91 -7.03
CA PRO A 96 -14.47 -4.26 -7.11
C PRO A 96 -14.57 -2.92 -6.39
N ASN A 97 -13.60 -2.57 -5.55
CA ASN A 97 -13.76 -1.40 -4.68
C ASN A 97 -12.69 -0.35 -4.79
N ALA A 98 -11.63 -0.59 -5.51
CA ALA A 98 -10.50 0.33 -5.52
C ALA A 98 -10.15 0.75 -6.93
N GLU A 99 -9.54 1.91 -7.03
CA GLU A 99 -8.89 2.32 -8.26
C GLU A 99 -7.49 1.70 -8.21
N ILE A 100 -7.05 1.11 -9.31
CA ILE A 100 -5.75 0.45 -9.34
C ILE A 100 -4.90 1.10 -10.41
N ARG A 101 -3.68 1.48 -10.03
CA ARG A 101 -2.72 2.03 -10.98
C ARG A 101 -1.49 1.16 -10.92
N PHE A 102 -1.08 0.62 -12.06
CA PHE A 102 0.11 -0.22 -12.09
C PHE A 102 1.33 0.67 -12.21
N TRP A 103 2.33 0.40 -11.39
CA TRP A 103 3.55 1.21 -11.37
C TRP A 103 4.47 0.74 -12.47
N ARG A 104 4.98 1.67 -13.25
CA ARG A 104 5.91 1.33 -14.32
C ARG A 104 7.28 1.11 -13.73
N GLY A 105 7.90 -0.01 -14.07
CA GLY A 105 9.22 -0.34 -13.54
C GLY A 105 9.11 -1.02 -12.19
N ARG A 106 10.24 -1.42 -11.67
CA ARG A 106 10.28 -2.09 -10.38
C ARG A 106 10.82 -1.16 -9.33
N ILE A 107 10.19 -1.15 -8.19
CA ILE A 107 10.58 -0.29 -7.10
C ILE A 107 11.64 -1.00 -6.27
N ASN A 108 12.69 -0.28 -5.93
CA ASN A 108 13.76 -0.85 -5.12
C ASN A 108 13.52 -0.43 -3.67
N PHE A 109 12.78 -1.25 -2.94
CA PHE A 109 12.44 -0.93 -1.57
C PHE A 109 13.65 -1.00 -0.66
N LEU A 110 13.56 -0.28 0.45
CA LEU A 110 14.67 -0.17 1.39
C LEU A 110 14.41 -1.02 2.61
N ALA A 111 15.29 -1.98 2.87
CA ALA A 111 15.15 -2.82 4.04
C ALA A 111 15.50 -1.98 5.27
N ASN A 112 14.57 -1.90 6.22
CA ASN A 112 14.77 -1.13 7.44
C ASN A 112 15.16 0.31 7.17
N GLY A 113 14.66 0.85 6.05
CA GLY A 113 14.93 2.24 5.74
C GLY A 113 16.25 2.49 5.05
N GLU A 114 17.00 1.47 4.73
CA GLU A 114 18.29 1.64 4.08
C GLU A 114 18.39 0.75 2.87
N LYS A 115 19.12 1.22 1.89
CA LYS A 115 19.33 0.46 0.69
C LYS A 115 20.09 -0.80 1.04
N ASN A 116 19.59 -1.92 0.60
CA ASN A 116 20.23 -3.18 0.92
C ASN A 116 20.38 -4.02 -0.33
N GLU A 117 21.58 -4.08 -0.84
CA GLU A 117 21.83 -4.80 -2.08
C GLU A 117 21.80 -6.29 -1.91
N LYS A 118 21.90 -6.76 -0.70
CA LYS A 118 21.88 -8.18 -0.45
C LYS A 118 20.50 -8.76 -0.65
N TYR A 119 19.46 -8.01 -0.33
CA TYR A 119 18.11 -8.49 -0.45
C TYR A 119 17.41 -7.79 -1.60
N LYS A 120 17.24 -8.51 -2.66
CA LYS A 120 16.62 -7.94 -3.86
C LYS A 120 15.13 -8.17 -3.94
N SER A 121 14.55 -8.67 -2.88
CA SER A 121 13.14 -8.97 -2.91
C SER A 121 12.29 -7.75 -3.08
N GLY A 122 12.87 -6.57 -2.93
CA GLY A 122 12.09 -5.38 -3.17
C GLY A 122 11.84 -5.09 -4.62
N GLN A 123 12.41 -5.90 -5.51
CA GLN A 123 12.24 -5.64 -6.93
C GLN A 123 11.10 -6.45 -7.48
N MET A 124 9.89 -6.03 -7.16
CA MET A 124 8.70 -6.71 -7.63
C MET A 124 7.83 -5.72 -8.36
N ASP A 125 6.97 -6.25 -9.21
CA ASP A 125 5.98 -5.41 -9.85
C ASP A 125 5.05 -4.86 -8.77
N SER A 126 4.77 -3.59 -8.86
CA SER A 126 3.97 -2.91 -7.83
C SER A 126 2.74 -2.26 -8.42
N MET A 127 1.74 -2.09 -7.58
CA MET A 127 0.54 -1.38 -7.96
C MET A 127 0.15 -0.44 -6.83
N ILE A 128 -0.54 0.63 -7.20
CA ILE A 128 -1.08 1.57 -6.24
C ILE A 128 -2.57 1.30 -6.17
N VAL A 129 -3.05 0.99 -4.98
CA VAL A 129 -4.45 0.65 -4.75
C VAL A 129 -5.08 1.77 -3.95
N ILE A 130 -6.11 2.39 -4.50
CA ILE A 130 -6.72 3.56 -3.89
C ILE A 130 -8.15 3.25 -3.50
N PHE A 131 -8.41 3.21 -2.20
CA PHE A 131 -9.75 3.05 -1.69
C PHE A 131 -10.27 4.41 -1.25
N GLY A 132 -11.49 4.70 -1.55
CA GLY A 132 -12.08 5.99 -1.19
C GLY A 132 -12.00 6.95 -2.35
N GLY A 133 -11.55 8.14 -2.08
CA GLY A 133 -11.49 9.11 -3.11
C GLY A 133 -12.90 9.36 -3.55
N ASN A 134 -13.18 9.57 -4.69
CA ASN A 134 -14.48 9.79 -4.97
C ASN A 134 -14.91 9.17 -6.11
N LYS A 135 -14.64 8.33 -6.37
CA LYS A 135 -15.03 7.85 -7.29
C LYS A 135 -15.53 6.96 -7.61
N LYS A 136 -15.88 6.33 -7.31
CA LYS A 136 -16.58 5.43 -7.60
C LYS A 136 -16.72 5.13 -8.96
N ASN A 137 -17.67 5.11 -9.56
CA ASN A 137 -17.92 4.68 -10.87
C ASN A 137 -17.24 5.39 -11.95
N GLU A 138 -17.22 6.65 -11.91
CA GLU A 138 -16.58 7.40 -12.91
C GLU A 138 -15.15 7.21 -12.92
N THR A 139 -14.62 6.91 -11.79
CA THR A 139 -13.23 6.72 -11.62
C THR A 139 -12.72 5.56 -12.44
N THR A 140 -13.50 4.55 -12.59
CA THR A 140 -13.09 3.38 -13.32
C THR A 140 -12.76 3.73 -14.75
N GLN A 141 -13.54 4.57 -15.35
CA GLN A 141 -13.28 4.97 -16.70
C GLN A 141 -12.01 5.73 -16.80
N LYS A 142 -11.82 6.70 -15.95
CA LYS A 142 -10.63 7.49 -16.00
C LYS A 142 -9.39 6.70 -15.80
N THR A 143 -9.44 5.76 -14.92
CA THR A 143 -8.27 4.94 -14.65
C THR A 143 -7.83 4.23 -15.90
N LYS A 144 -8.74 3.76 -16.69
CA LYS A 144 -8.37 3.07 -17.89
C LYS A 144 -7.68 3.99 -18.86
N GLU A 145 -8.12 5.19 -18.95
CA GLU A 145 -7.52 6.11 -19.88
C GLU A 145 -6.15 6.54 -19.47
N GLN A 146 -5.90 6.65 -18.20
CA GLN A 146 -4.63 7.09 -17.73
C GLN A 146 -3.58 6.01 -17.78
N VAL A 147 -3.97 4.82 -17.87
CA VAL A 147 -3.04 3.72 -17.94
C VAL A 147 -2.74 3.39 -19.37
#